data_d32d21b66a95c92c088882a8ae8fcb6c
#
_entry.id   d32d21b66a95c92c088882a8ae8fcb6c
#
_cell.length_a   1.000
_cell.length_b   1.000
_cell.length_c   1.000
_cell.angle_alpha   90.00
_cell.angle_beta   90.00
_cell.angle_gamma   90.00
#
_symmetry.space_group_name_H-M   'P 1'
#
loop_
_entity.id
_entity.type
_entity.pdbx_description
1 polymer ?
#
loop_
_entity_poly.entity_id
_entity_poly.type
_entity_poly.pdbx_seq_one_letter_code
_entity_poly.pdbx_strand_id
1 'polypeptide(L)'
;VWGTQITTPHVSKEFAAVRLQTRIDNAGEKTQIRMETEILSPDGKVVTRKENTGRINHGQPFEQNFIVNAPELWSPENPSLYKAVSKIYANNKLVDTYTTRFGIRSIEFIADKGFYLNGEHRKFQGVCNHHDLGPLGAAINVAALRHQLTLLKDMGCDAIRTSHNMPAPELVELCDEMGFMMMIEPFDEWDIAKCDNGYHRYFNEWAERDMINMLHNYRNNPCVVMWSIGNEVPTQCSPVGYKVAKFLQDICHREDPTRPVTCGMDQVSCVLANGFAAMIDIPGLNYRTQRYTAVSYTH
;
A
#
# COMPACT_ATOMS: atom_id res chain seq x y z
N VAL A 1 -8.18 -15.37 0.05
CA VAL A 1 -7.50 -14.37 -0.76
C VAL A 1 -7.02 -13.27 0.16
N TRP A 2 -5.78 -12.77 -0.01
CA TRP A 2 -5.14 -11.73 0.82
C TRP A 2 -5.12 -12.05 2.32
N GLY A 3 -5.02 -13.34 2.66
CA GLY A 3 -5.05 -13.82 4.04
C GLY A 3 -3.82 -13.46 4.87
N THR A 4 -2.75 -12.94 4.26
CA THR A 4 -1.51 -12.59 4.93
C THR A 4 -1.29 -11.09 5.03
N GLN A 5 -0.68 -10.67 6.14
CA GLN A 5 -0.15 -9.33 6.33
C GLN A 5 1.24 -9.42 6.93
N ILE A 6 2.21 -8.79 6.26
CA ILE A 6 3.59 -8.72 6.74
C ILE A 6 3.94 -7.27 7.05
N THR A 7 4.46 -7.04 8.25
CA THR A 7 4.98 -5.75 8.66
C THR A 7 6.41 -5.90 9.16
N THR A 8 7.19 -4.83 9.07
CA THR A 8 8.58 -4.77 9.56
C THR A 8 8.70 -3.71 10.66
N PRO A 9 8.23 -4.00 11.90
CA PRO A 9 8.12 -3.00 12.97
C PRO A 9 9.45 -2.44 13.46
N HIS A 10 10.53 -3.16 13.19
CA HIS A 10 11.90 -2.67 13.43
C HIS A 10 12.79 -3.06 12.27
N VAL A 11 13.55 -2.09 11.76
CA VAL A 11 14.51 -2.29 10.66
C VAL A 11 15.80 -1.56 10.98
N SER A 12 16.90 -2.29 10.93
CA SER A 12 18.25 -1.76 11.00
C SER A 12 19.16 -2.52 10.04
N LYS A 13 20.43 -2.14 9.94
CA LYS A 13 21.44 -2.89 9.16
C LYS A 13 21.82 -4.21 9.83
N GLU A 14 21.69 -4.29 11.17
CA GLU A 14 22.04 -5.46 11.96
C GLU A 14 20.95 -6.51 11.93
N PHE A 15 19.70 -6.10 12.07
CA PHE A 15 18.54 -7.00 12.01
C PHE A 15 17.25 -6.29 11.68
N ALA A 16 16.28 -7.07 11.22
CA ALA A 16 14.89 -6.65 11.08
C ALA A 16 13.95 -7.59 11.83
N ALA A 17 12.97 -7.03 12.53
CA ALA A 17 11.82 -7.77 13.03
C ALA A 17 10.76 -7.86 11.95
N VAL A 18 10.31 -9.07 11.61
CA VAL A 18 9.26 -9.33 10.63
C VAL A 18 8.08 -9.97 11.35
N ARG A 19 6.91 -9.35 11.27
CA ARG A 19 5.65 -9.85 11.83
C ARG A 19 4.75 -10.30 10.69
N LEU A 20 4.38 -11.57 10.71
CA LEU A 20 3.42 -12.18 9.78
C LEU A 20 2.12 -12.47 10.53
N GLN A 21 1.03 -11.96 10.02
CA GLN A 21 -0.33 -12.34 10.42
C GLN A 21 -0.98 -13.13 9.28
N THR A 22 -1.54 -14.30 9.60
CA THR A 22 -2.19 -15.20 8.64
C THR A 22 -3.60 -15.50 9.07
N ARG A 23 -4.59 -15.13 8.27
CA ARG A 23 -5.99 -15.52 8.46
C ARG A 23 -6.24 -16.84 7.74
N ILE A 24 -6.80 -17.79 8.46
CA ILE A 24 -7.11 -19.11 7.94
C ILE A 24 -8.61 -19.34 8.13
N ASP A 25 -9.30 -19.61 7.03
CA ASP A 25 -10.70 -19.99 7.03
C ASP A 25 -10.84 -21.50 6.90
N ASN A 26 -11.84 -22.07 7.59
CA ASN A 26 -12.17 -23.47 7.50
C ASN A 26 -13.69 -23.63 7.39
N ALA A 27 -14.17 -24.23 6.32
CA ALA A 27 -15.58 -24.50 6.10
C ALA A 27 -16.08 -25.75 6.85
N GLY A 28 -15.17 -26.53 7.46
CA GLY A 28 -15.48 -27.77 8.17
C GLY A 28 -15.51 -27.60 9.69
N GLU A 29 -15.44 -28.74 10.41
CA GLU A 29 -15.38 -28.77 11.87
C GLU A 29 -14.10 -28.12 12.41
N LYS A 30 -14.14 -27.63 13.66
CA LYS A 30 -12.99 -27.06 14.37
C LYS A 30 -11.82 -28.02 14.37
N THR A 31 -10.79 -27.73 13.61
CA THR A 31 -9.63 -28.59 13.43
C THR A 31 -8.39 -27.94 14.06
N GLN A 32 -7.58 -28.76 14.70
CA GLN A 32 -6.24 -28.32 15.12
C GLN A 32 -5.35 -28.24 13.88
N ILE A 33 -4.64 -27.15 13.75
CA ILE A 33 -3.70 -26.92 12.66
C ILE A 33 -2.28 -26.70 13.20
N ARG A 34 -1.31 -26.99 12.36
CA ARG A 34 0.08 -26.61 12.48
C ARG A 34 0.43 -25.76 11.29
N MET A 35 0.95 -24.56 11.53
CA MET A 35 1.44 -23.65 10.50
C MET A 35 2.95 -23.54 10.60
N GLU A 36 3.63 -23.90 9.53
CA GLU A 36 5.08 -23.77 9.37
C GLU A 36 5.37 -22.66 8.35
N THR A 37 6.19 -21.69 8.71
CA THR A 37 6.58 -20.60 7.79
C THR A 37 8.09 -20.48 7.72
N GLU A 38 8.59 -20.45 6.50
CA GLU A 38 9.98 -20.16 6.16
C GLU A 38 10.09 -18.79 5.52
N ILE A 39 11.03 -17.97 5.98
CA ILE A 39 11.42 -16.73 5.31
C ILE A 39 12.62 -17.01 4.42
N LEU A 40 12.46 -16.72 3.14
CA LEU A 40 13.50 -16.87 2.12
C LEU A 40 14.08 -15.50 1.78
N SER A 41 15.40 -15.40 1.73
CA SER A 41 16.11 -14.22 1.24
C SER A 41 15.92 -14.01 -0.27
N PRO A 42 16.35 -12.87 -0.84
CA PRO A 42 16.25 -12.61 -2.28
C PRO A 42 16.92 -13.67 -3.15
N ASP A 43 18.02 -14.28 -2.67
CA ASP A 43 18.70 -15.39 -3.35
C ASP A 43 18.06 -16.77 -3.11
N GLY A 44 16.93 -16.83 -2.42
CA GLY A 44 16.12 -18.04 -2.23
C GLY A 44 16.56 -18.95 -1.07
N LYS A 45 17.49 -18.52 -0.22
CA LYS A 45 17.93 -19.28 0.96
C LYS A 45 16.98 -19.05 2.13
N VAL A 46 16.72 -20.08 2.93
CA VAL A 46 15.98 -19.97 4.19
C VAL A 46 16.82 -19.22 5.21
N VAL A 47 16.38 -18.03 5.62
CA VAL A 47 17.07 -17.20 6.63
C VAL A 47 16.51 -17.39 8.05
N THR A 48 15.24 -17.75 8.15
CA THR A 48 14.60 -18.08 9.43
C THR A 48 13.33 -18.89 9.18
N ARG A 49 12.91 -19.66 10.20
CA ARG A 49 11.66 -20.43 10.15
C ARG A 49 10.98 -20.45 11.51
N LYS A 50 9.66 -20.64 11.50
CA LYS A 50 8.86 -20.77 12.70
C LYS A 50 7.69 -21.72 12.49
N GLU A 51 7.32 -22.43 13.55
CA GLU A 51 6.16 -23.29 13.58
C GLU A 51 5.24 -22.86 14.72
N ASN A 52 3.94 -22.82 14.46
CA ASN A 52 2.91 -22.59 15.46
C ASN A 52 1.81 -23.64 15.32
N THR A 53 1.29 -24.09 16.45
CA THR A 53 0.09 -24.94 16.49
C THR A 53 -1.06 -24.21 17.14
N GLY A 54 -2.27 -24.47 16.69
CA GLY A 54 -3.45 -23.83 17.25
C GLY A 54 -4.73 -24.37 16.65
N ARG A 55 -5.86 -23.86 17.13
CA ARG A 55 -7.17 -24.13 16.55
C ARG A 55 -7.59 -22.93 15.71
N ILE A 56 -8.25 -23.21 14.58
CA ILE A 56 -8.82 -22.15 13.76
C ILE A 56 -9.99 -21.53 14.52
N ASN A 57 -9.85 -20.25 14.87
CA ASN A 57 -10.92 -19.42 15.37
C ASN A 57 -11.30 -18.42 14.29
N HIS A 58 -12.56 -18.37 13.89
CA HIS A 58 -13.05 -17.38 12.93
C HIS A 58 -12.66 -15.96 13.36
N GLY A 59 -12.00 -15.25 12.47
CA GLY A 59 -11.64 -13.83 12.63
C GLY A 59 -10.34 -13.53 13.37
N GLN A 60 -9.65 -14.50 14.00
CA GLN A 60 -8.35 -14.24 14.62
C GLN A 60 -7.21 -14.77 13.76
N PRO A 61 -6.24 -13.93 13.37
CA PRO A 61 -5.09 -14.37 12.62
C PRO A 61 -4.10 -15.13 13.50
N PHE A 62 -3.40 -16.10 12.90
CA PHE A 62 -2.16 -16.65 13.46
C PHE A 62 -1.06 -15.60 13.33
N GLU A 63 -0.33 -15.37 14.40
CA GLU A 63 0.77 -14.43 14.42
C GLU A 63 2.11 -15.15 14.57
N GLN A 64 3.06 -14.81 13.72
CA GLN A 64 4.43 -15.27 13.79
C GLN A 64 5.38 -14.07 13.70
N ASN A 65 6.36 -14.04 14.61
CA ASN A 65 7.38 -12.99 14.65
C ASN A 65 8.74 -13.61 14.35
N PHE A 66 9.48 -13.03 13.41
CA PHE A 66 10.77 -13.51 12.95
C PHE A 66 11.82 -12.42 13.15
N ILE A 67 13.08 -12.84 13.26
CA ILE A 67 14.25 -11.96 13.17
C ILE A 67 15.03 -12.38 11.93
N VAL A 68 15.33 -11.40 11.07
CA VAL A 68 16.21 -11.54 9.92
C VAL A 68 17.48 -10.75 10.23
N ASN A 69 18.60 -11.43 10.36
CA ASN A 69 19.89 -10.81 10.64
C ASN A 69 20.52 -10.30 9.34
N ALA A 70 21.20 -9.14 9.42
CA ALA A 70 21.85 -8.46 8.29
C ALA A 70 20.94 -8.41 7.03
N PRO A 71 19.72 -7.83 7.12
CA PRO A 71 18.76 -7.88 6.04
C PRO A 71 19.23 -7.07 4.83
N GLU A 72 18.91 -7.55 3.63
CA GLU A 72 18.96 -6.75 2.41
C GLU A 72 17.73 -5.86 2.37
N LEU A 73 17.93 -4.54 2.55
CA LEU A 73 16.82 -3.59 2.59
C LEU A 73 16.32 -3.26 1.18
N TRP A 74 15.00 -3.21 1.03
CA TRP A 74 14.37 -2.76 -0.20
C TRP A 74 14.53 -1.24 -0.37
N SER A 75 14.98 -0.82 -1.54
CA SER A 75 14.99 0.58 -1.99
C SER A 75 14.86 0.64 -3.51
N PRO A 76 14.64 1.82 -4.11
CA PRO A 76 14.67 2.00 -5.57
C PRO A 76 15.98 1.56 -6.24
N GLU A 77 17.09 1.64 -5.53
CA GLU A 77 18.41 1.23 -6.02
C GLU A 77 18.70 -0.25 -5.76
N ASN A 78 18.07 -0.83 -4.74
CA ASN A 78 18.23 -2.23 -4.35
C ASN A 78 16.85 -2.85 -4.05
N PRO A 79 16.06 -3.24 -5.06
CA PRO A 79 14.71 -3.75 -4.88
C PRO A 79 14.67 -5.21 -4.39
N SER A 80 15.30 -5.46 -3.23
CA SER A 80 15.43 -6.78 -2.63
C SER A 80 14.10 -7.31 -2.09
N LEU A 81 13.67 -8.47 -2.58
CA LEU A 81 12.38 -9.08 -2.25
C LEU A 81 12.56 -10.42 -1.56
N TYR A 82 11.98 -10.53 -0.37
CA TYR A 82 11.87 -11.76 0.42
C TYR A 82 10.58 -12.51 0.09
N LYS A 83 10.53 -13.78 0.50
CA LYS A 83 9.32 -14.61 0.44
C LYS A 83 9.05 -15.25 1.80
N ALA A 84 7.82 -15.15 2.27
CA ALA A 84 7.31 -15.96 3.37
C ALA A 84 6.51 -17.11 2.78
N VAL A 85 7.01 -18.33 2.95
CA VAL A 85 6.35 -19.56 2.47
C VAL A 85 5.69 -20.23 3.67
N SER A 86 4.37 -20.15 3.75
CA SER A 86 3.56 -20.71 4.82
C SER A 86 2.90 -22.02 4.37
N LYS A 87 3.11 -23.09 5.13
CA LYS A 87 2.51 -24.41 4.93
C LYS A 87 1.55 -24.68 6.08
N ILE A 88 0.32 -25.08 5.76
CA ILE A 88 -0.72 -25.37 6.75
C ILE A 88 -1.00 -26.85 6.73
N TYR A 89 -0.94 -27.47 7.89
CA TYR A 89 -1.21 -28.88 8.10
C TYR A 89 -2.44 -29.04 9.00
N ALA A 90 -3.39 -29.86 8.56
CA ALA A 90 -4.52 -30.34 9.36
C ALA A 90 -4.36 -31.85 9.58
N ASN A 91 -4.44 -32.32 10.84
CA ASN A 91 -4.24 -33.74 11.18
C ASN A 91 -2.94 -34.32 10.56
N ASN A 92 -1.84 -33.57 10.62
CA ASN A 92 -0.52 -33.88 10.02
C ASN A 92 -0.49 -34.01 8.49
N LYS A 93 -1.57 -33.70 7.81
CA LYS A 93 -1.62 -33.65 6.33
C LYS A 93 -1.48 -32.20 5.88
N LEU A 94 -0.59 -31.96 4.90
CA LEU A 94 -0.49 -30.66 4.23
C LEU A 94 -1.80 -30.37 3.48
N VAL A 95 -2.46 -29.26 3.82
CA VAL A 95 -3.75 -28.86 3.23
C VAL A 95 -3.68 -27.58 2.43
N ASP A 96 -2.71 -26.71 2.74
CA ASP A 96 -2.52 -25.47 1.99
C ASP A 96 -1.06 -25.00 2.02
N THR A 97 -0.65 -24.29 0.98
CA THR A 97 0.66 -23.60 0.89
C THR A 97 0.46 -22.23 0.26
N TYR A 98 0.89 -21.20 0.98
CA TYR A 98 0.76 -19.82 0.51
C TYR A 98 2.11 -19.10 0.57
N THR A 99 2.45 -18.40 -0.52
CA THR A 99 3.68 -17.61 -0.60
C THR A 99 3.35 -16.13 -0.64
N THR A 100 3.87 -15.37 0.31
CA THR A 100 3.77 -13.91 0.35
C THR A 100 5.11 -13.30 0.00
N ARG A 101 5.16 -12.49 -1.04
CA ARG A 101 6.32 -11.67 -1.39
C ARG A 101 6.30 -10.38 -0.58
N PHE A 102 7.43 -9.92 -0.07
CA PHE A 102 7.56 -8.68 0.69
C PHE A 102 8.99 -8.13 0.63
N GLY A 103 9.16 -6.87 1.02
CA GLY A 103 10.47 -6.25 1.20
C GLY A 103 10.67 -5.80 2.63
N ILE A 104 11.91 -5.77 3.09
CA ILE A 104 12.27 -5.25 4.40
C ILE A 104 12.72 -3.80 4.22
N ARG A 105 11.99 -2.87 4.80
CA ARG A 105 12.28 -1.44 4.77
C ARG A 105 11.63 -0.70 5.92
N SER A 106 12.16 0.49 6.25
CA SER A 106 11.46 1.48 7.07
C SER A 106 11.06 2.69 6.21
N ILE A 107 9.90 3.27 6.50
CA ILE A 107 9.44 4.54 5.94
C ILE A 107 9.03 5.46 7.08
N GLU A 108 9.40 6.72 6.96
CA GLU A 108 9.04 7.75 7.94
C GLU A 108 8.68 9.03 7.20
N PHE A 109 7.63 9.69 7.66
CA PHE A 109 7.25 11.04 7.23
C PHE A 109 7.35 11.95 8.45
N ILE A 110 8.29 12.87 8.45
CA ILE A 110 8.59 13.73 9.58
C ILE A 110 8.20 15.15 9.20
N ALA A 111 7.33 15.77 10.02
CA ALA A 111 6.95 17.17 9.83
C ALA A 111 8.21 18.04 9.71
N ASP A 112 8.21 19.00 8.79
CA ASP A 112 9.30 19.93 8.46
C ASP A 112 10.59 19.27 7.94
N LYS A 113 10.69 17.93 7.90
CA LYS A 113 11.87 17.21 7.40
C LYS A 113 11.60 16.36 6.17
N GLY A 114 10.34 15.98 5.93
CA GLY A 114 9.94 15.22 4.75
C GLY A 114 10.03 13.71 4.91
N PHE A 115 10.23 13.02 3.80
CA PHE A 115 10.21 11.57 3.71
C PHE A 115 11.59 10.95 3.91
N TYR A 116 11.62 9.85 4.66
CA TYR A 116 12.81 9.03 4.89
C TYR A 116 12.52 7.58 4.51
N LEU A 117 13.43 6.99 3.74
CA LEU A 117 13.45 5.56 3.42
C LEU A 117 14.71 4.94 4.02
N ASN A 118 14.55 3.93 4.87
CA ASN A 118 15.67 3.25 5.56
C ASN A 118 16.57 4.22 6.35
N GLY A 119 15.97 5.27 6.92
CA GLY A 119 16.68 6.31 7.67
C GLY A 119 17.36 7.37 6.79
N GLU A 120 17.28 7.31 5.47
CA GLU A 120 17.86 8.28 4.55
C GLU A 120 16.78 9.24 4.02
N HIS A 121 17.05 10.56 4.13
CA HIS A 121 16.15 11.59 3.60
C HIS A 121 16.05 11.50 2.09
N ARG A 122 14.83 11.55 1.56
CA ARG A 122 14.58 11.38 0.14
C ARG A 122 13.44 12.28 -0.36
N LYS A 123 13.52 12.70 -1.62
CA LYS A 123 12.42 13.31 -2.36
C LYS A 123 11.96 12.36 -3.46
N PHE A 124 10.66 12.31 -3.70
CA PHE A 124 10.12 11.54 -4.80
C PHE A 124 10.41 12.25 -6.14
N GLN A 125 11.01 11.52 -7.07
CA GLN A 125 11.15 11.94 -8.47
C GLN A 125 10.16 11.11 -9.28
N GLY A 126 8.90 11.55 -9.29
CA GLY A 126 7.81 10.70 -9.73
C GLY A 126 6.90 11.33 -10.78
N VAL A 127 6.07 10.48 -11.35
CA VAL A 127 5.04 10.85 -12.33
C VAL A 127 3.66 10.39 -11.85
N CYS A 128 2.62 11.11 -12.31
CA CYS A 128 1.25 10.63 -12.28
C CYS A 128 1.05 9.72 -13.49
N ASN A 129 0.81 8.44 -13.27
CA ASN A 129 0.68 7.45 -14.32
C ASN A 129 -0.78 6.99 -14.45
N HIS A 130 -1.41 7.32 -15.58
CA HIS A 130 -2.75 6.87 -15.88
C HIS A 130 -2.76 5.42 -16.35
N HIS A 131 -3.87 4.72 -16.15
CA HIS A 131 -4.04 3.32 -16.56
C HIS A 131 -4.30 3.26 -18.07
N ASP A 132 -3.24 3.45 -18.84
CA ASP A 132 -3.25 3.49 -20.31
C ASP A 132 -1.92 2.97 -20.87
N LEU A 133 -2.01 2.06 -21.83
CA LEU A 133 -0.87 1.50 -22.55
C LEU A 133 -0.90 1.89 -24.05
N GLY A 134 -1.38 3.10 -24.36
CA GLY A 134 -1.44 3.62 -25.72
C GLY A 134 -2.38 2.79 -26.61
N PRO A 135 -1.89 2.14 -27.68
CA PRO A 135 -2.75 1.35 -28.59
C PRO A 135 -3.49 0.19 -27.91
N LEU A 136 -3.03 -0.24 -26.76
CA LEU A 136 -3.65 -1.33 -25.96
C LEU A 136 -4.76 -0.81 -25.05
N GLY A 137 -4.88 0.51 -24.87
CA GLY A 137 -5.80 1.13 -23.93
C GLY A 137 -5.58 0.63 -22.51
N ALA A 138 -6.64 0.22 -21.83
CA ALA A 138 -6.60 -0.31 -20.46
C ALA A 138 -6.29 -1.81 -20.38
N ALA A 139 -6.01 -2.48 -21.48
CA ALA A 139 -5.65 -3.90 -21.46
C ALA A 139 -4.24 -4.08 -20.88
N ILE A 140 -4.11 -5.02 -19.93
CA ILE A 140 -2.84 -5.30 -19.28
C ILE A 140 -1.93 -6.12 -20.19
N ASN A 141 -0.71 -5.63 -20.38
CA ASN A 141 0.38 -6.34 -21.00
C ASN A 141 1.67 -6.10 -20.20
N VAL A 142 2.18 -7.13 -19.55
CA VAL A 142 3.33 -7.04 -18.64
C VAL A 142 4.59 -6.54 -19.35
N ALA A 143 4.82 -6.94 -20.61
CA ALA A 143 5.97 -6.47 -21.37
C ALA A 143 5.88 -4.97 -21.70
N ALA A 144 4.68 -4.49 -22.05
CA ALA A 144 4.44 -3.07 -22.30
C ALA A 144 4.56 -2.23 -21.01
N LEU A 145 4.04 -2.73 -19.87
CA LEU A 145 4.23 -2.11 -18.56
C LEU A 145 5.72 -2.02 -18.20
N ARG A 146 6.46 -3.12 -18.33
CA ARG A 146 7.90 -3.15 -18.07
C ARG A 146 8.66 -2.17 -18.96
N HIS A 147 8.30 -2.06 -20.22
CA HIS A 147 8.90 -1.09 -21.14
C HIS A 147 8.61 0.36 -20.68
N GLN A 148 7.36 0.68 -20.33
CA GLN A 148 6.96 1.98 -19.79
C GLN A 148 7.78 2.34 -18.53
N LEU A 149 7.89 1.39 -17.59
CA LEU A 149 8.68 1.58 -16.36
C LEU A 149 10.18 1.76 -16.67
N THR A 150 10.71 1.05 -17.65
CA THR A 150 12.11 1.22 -18.09
C THR A 150 12.35 2.64 -18.59
N LEU A 151 11.46 3.17 -19.43
CA LEU A 151 11.57 4.55 -19.90
C LEU A 151 11.50 5.57 -18.75
N LEU A 152 10.64 5.33 -17.77
CA LEU A 152 10.57 6.19 -16.57
C LEU A 152 11.86 6.13 -15.74
N LYS A 153 12.46 4.95 -15.57
CA LYS A 153 13.77 4.80 -14.91
C LYS A 153 14.87 5.56 -15.65
N ASP A 154 14.91 5.42 -16.97
CA ASP A 154 15.91 6.10 -17.83
C ASP A 154 15.76 7.62 -17.75
N MET A 155 14.57 8.14 -17.48
CA MET A 155 14.31 9.55 -17.19
C MET A 155 14.73 9.98 -15.77
N GLY A 156 15.13 9.05 -14.91
CA GLY A 156 15.47 9.30 -13.51
C GLY A 156 14.29 9.26 -12.54
N CYS A 157 13.13 8.69 -12.95
CA CYS A 157 11.99 8.53 -12.05
C CYS A 157 12.22 7.38 -11.07
N ASP A 158 11.83 7.60 -9.83
CA ASP A 158 11.86 6.61 -8.74
C ASP A 158 10.49 6.43 -8.05
N ALA A 159 9.46 7.14 -8.52
CA ALA A 159 8.13 7.07 -7.91
C ALA A 159 6.99 7.19 -8.93
N ILE A 160 5.85 6.60 -8.59
CA ILE A 160 4.62 6.62 -9.39
C ILE A 160 3.42 6.88 -8.48
N ARG A 161 2.55 7.81 -8.89
CA ARG A 161 1.18 7.93 -8.39
C ARG A 161 0.23 7.31 -9.41
N THR A 162 -0.63 6.39 -8.98
CA THR A 162 -1.64 5.80 -9.86
C THR A 162 -2.81 6.75 -10.03
N SER A 163 -2.93 7.35 -11.21
CA SER A 163 -3.90 8.41 -11.51
C SER A 163 -5.07 7.84 -12.31
N HIS A 164 -6.25 7.93 -11.89
CA HIS A 164 -6.80 8.14 -10.55
C HIS A 164 -7.74 6.96 -10.27
N ASN A 165 -7.16 5.77 -10.25
CA ASN A 165 -7.87 4.50 -10.10
C ASN A 165 -6.93 3.42 -9.55
N MET A 166 -7.51 2.33 -9.04
CA MET A 166 -6.72 1.19 -8.60
C MET A 166 -5.81 0.66 -9.71
N PRO A 167 -4.51 0.45 -9.42
CA PRO A 167 -3.59 -0.13 -10.39
C PRO A 167 -3.88 -1.60 -10.62
N ALA A 168 -3.43 -2.11 -11.76
CA ALA A 168 -3.33 -3.54 -11.97
C ALA A 168 -2.26 -4.16 -11.06
N PRO A 169 -2.48 -5.37 -10.50
CA PRO A 169 -1.49 -6.05 -9.67
C PRO A 169 -0.11 -6.18 -10.35
N GLU A 170 -0.10 -6.43 -11.65
CA GLU A 170 1.13 -6.55 -12.45
C GLU A 170 1.97 -5.27 -12.44
N LEU A 171 1.35 -4.10 -12.41
CA LEU A 171 2.07 -2.84 -12.29
C LEU A 171 2.75 -2.72 -10.93
N VAL A 172 2.03 -3.06 -9.86
CA VAL A 172 2.57 -2.98 -8.49
C VAL A 172 3.70 -3.99 -8.29
N GLU A 173 3.55 -5.21 -8.82
CA GLU A 173 4.58 -6.24 -8.79
C GLU A 173 5.85 -5.80 -9.54
N LEU A 174 5.69 -5.18 -10.71
CA LEU A 174 6.82 -4.62 -11.45
C LEU A 174 7.49 -3.45 -10.71
N CYS A 175 6.72 -2.61 -10.01
CA CYS A 175 7.27 -1.54 -9.19
C CYS A 175 8.08 -2.08 -8.00
N ASP A 176 7.64 -3.18 -7.38
CA ASP A 176 8.43 -3.89 -6.37
C ASP A 176 9.77 -4.37 -6.93
N GLU A 177 9.76 -4.99 -8.12
CA GLU A 177 10.92 -5.59 -8.77
C GLU A 177 11.89 -4.56 -9.37
N MET A 178 11.36 -3.47 -9.90
CA MET A 178 12.15 -2.44 -10.58
C MET A 178 12.51 -1.27 -9.67
N GLY A 179 12.04 -1.26 -8.42
CA GLY A 179 12.38 -0.23 -7.44
C GLY A 179 11.71 1.11 -7.73
N PHE A 180 10.38 1.13 -7.84
CA PHE A 180 9.59 2.36 -7.83
C PHE A 180 8.83 2.49 -6.54
N MET A 181 8.87 3.63 -5.89
CA MET A 181 7.97 3.95 -4.78
C MET A 181 6.59 4.30 -5.33
N MET A 182 5.53 3.85 -4.65
CA MET A 182 4.16 4.06 -5.14
C MET A 182 3.29 4.79 -4.13
N MET A 183 2.52 5.74 -4.65
CA MET A 183 1.32 6.27 -4.04
C MET A 183 0.13 5.65 -4.78
N ILE A 184 -0.59 4.74 -4.14
CA ILE A 184 -1.74 4.08 -4.75
C ILE A 184 -3.01 4.87 -4.44
N GLU A 185 -3.80 5.16 -5.49
CA GLU A 185 -5.00 5.97 -5.43
C GLU A 185 -6.16 5.25 -6.13
N PRO A 186 -7.31 5.03 -5.43
CA PRO A 186 -8.42 4.29 -6.01
C PRO A 186 -9.49 5.14 -6.69
N PHE A 187 -9.64 6.43 -6.31
CA PHE A 187 -10.81 7.22 -6.64
C PHE A 187 -10.47 8.58 -7.27
N ASP A 188 -11.10 8.91 -8.38
CA ASP A 188 -11.10 10.25 -8.98
C ASP A 188 -12.30 11.10 -8.53
N GLU A 189 -13.34 10.48 -8.00
CA GLU A 189 -14.50 11.13 -7.38
C GLU A 189 -15.03 10.29 -6.21
N TRP A 190 -15.81 10.94 -5.33
CA TRP A 190 -16.48 10.27 -4.22
C TRP A 190 -18.01 10.28 -4.42
N ASP A 191 -18.75 10.77 -3.41
CA ASP A 191 -20.22 10.85 -3.38
C ASP A 191 -20.80 11.99 -4.23
N ILE A 192 -19.99 12.99 -4.60
CA ILE A 192 -20.36 14.09 -5.49
C ILE A 192 -19.74 13.86 -6.88
N ALA A 193 -20.56 13.91 -7.91
CA ALA A 193 -20.18 13.62 -9.28
C ALA A 193 -19.14 14.58 -9.85
N LYS A 194 -18.10 14.05 -10.51
CA LYS A 194 -17.24 14.74 -11.47
C LYS A 194 -17.78 14.59 -12.90
N CYS A 195 -18.40 13.45 -13.17
CA CYS A 195 -18.98 13.13 -14.47
C CYS A 195 -20.27 12.31 -14.33
N ASP A 196 -21.11 12.30 -15.36
CA ASP A 196 -22.46 11.70 -15.30
C ASP A 196 -22.45 10.20 -14.98
N ASN A 197 -21.46 9.46 -15.43
CA ASN A 197 -21.36 8.01 -15.27
C ASN A 197 -20.19 7.59 -14.36
N GLY A 198 -19.85 8.43 -13.40
CA GLY A 198 -18.72 8.21 -12.50
C GLY A 198 -19.01 7.29 -11.32
N TYR A 199 -18.00 7.14 -10.50
CA TYR A 199 -18.03 6.27 -9.32
C TYR A 199 -18.97 6.74 -8.22
N HIS A 200 -19.38 8.02 -8.20
CA HIS A 200 -20.35 8.58 -7.25
C HIS A 200 -21.64 7.76 -7.13
N ARG A 201 -22.03 7.07 -8.22
CA ARG A 201 -23.23 6.20 -8.25
C ARG A 201 -23.11 4.98 -7.35
N TYR A 202 -21.90 4.56 -7.07
CA TYR A 202 -21.56 3.34 -6.32
C TYR A 202 -20.88 3.64 -4.99
N PHE A 203 -20.43 4.87 -4.78
CA PHE A 203 -19.58 5.26 -3.65
C PHE A 203 -20.15 4.83 -2.30
N ASN A 204 -21.41 5.11 -2.02
CA ASN A 204 -22.03 4.81 -0.74
C ASN A 204 -22.14 3.30 -0.46
N GLU A 205 -22.20 2.46 -1.48
CA GLU A 205 -22.30 1.01 -1.34
C GLU A 205 -20.94 0.31 -1.38
N TRP A 206 -20.03 0.82 -2.22
CA TRP A 206 -18.81 0.09 -2.58
C TRP A 206 -17.52 0.68 -2.02
N ALA A 207 -17.47 1.96 -1.65
CA ALA A 207 -16.23 2.62 -1.30
C ALA A 207 -15.44 1.90 -0.19
N GLU A 208 -16.09 1.47 0.89
CA GLU A 208 -15.42 0.74 1.96
C GLU A 208 -14.89 -0.62 1.48
N ARG A 209 -15.67 -1.36 0.70
CA ARG A 209 -15.28 -2.67 0.15
C ARG A 209 -14.09 -2.54 -0.78
N ASP A 210 -14.12 -1.56 -1.67
CA ASP A 210 -13.06 -1.34 -2.65
C ASP A 210 -11.78 -0.86 -1.98
N MET A 211 -11.87 0.04 -0.98
CA MET A 211 -10.71 0.43 -0.16
C MET A 211 -10.10 -0.75 0.56
N ILE A 212 -10.88 -1.57 1.25
CA ILE A 212 -10.37 -2.76 1.97
C ILE A 212 -9.71 -3.72 0.99
N ASN A 213 -10.32 -3.99 -0.15
CA ASN A 213 -9.77 -4.87 -1.17
C ASN A 213 -8.43 -4.35 -1.69
N MET A 214 -8.32 -3.06 -2.00
CA MET A 214 -7.09 -2.42 -2.43
C MET A 214 -5.98 -2.54 -1.36
N LEU A 215 -6.30 -2.17 -0.12
CA LEU A 215 -5.35 -2.23 0.99
C LEU A 215 -4.85 -3.66 1.22
N HIS A 216 -5.75 -4.64 1.27
CA HIS A 216 -5.38 -6.04 1.47
C HIS A 216 -4.56 -6.62 0.31
N ASN A 217 -4.84 -6.18 -0.93
CA ASN A 217 -4.09 -6.63 -2.09
C ASN A 217 -2.64 -6.12 -2.06
N TYR A 218 -2.43 -4.85 -1.66
CA TYR A 218 -1.14 -4.18 -1.85
C TYR A 218 -0.35 -3.90 -0.56
N ARG A 219 -0.90 -4.17 0.63
CA ARG A 219 -0.21 -3.86 1.91
C ARG A 219 1.11 -4.61 2.13
N ASN A 220 1.34 -5.73 1.44
CA ASN A 220 2.59 -6.49 1.51
C ASN A 220 3.65 -6.01 0.50
N ASN A 221 3.29 -5.16 -0.45
CA ASN A 221 4.19 -4.65 -1.48
C ASN A 221 5.09 -3.54 -0.89
N PRO A 222 6.43 -3.71 -0.87
CA PRO A 222 7.33 -2.71 -0.29
C PRO A 222 7.37 -1.41 -1.09
N CYS A 223 7.06 -1.44 -2.38
CA CYS A 223 6.98 -0.24 -3.22
C CYS A 223 5.90 0.75 -2.75
N VAL A 224 4.82 0.28 -2.13
CA VAL A 224 3.75 1.15 -1.65
C VAL A 224 4.20 1.89 -0.40
N VAL A 225 4.32 3.22 -0.48
CA VAL A 225 4.79 4.07 0.62
C VAL A 225 3.71 5.00 1.17
N MET A 226 2.61 5.19 0.44
CA MET A 226 1.52 6.08 0.80
C MET A 226 0.20 5.61 0.18
N TRP A 227 -0.91 5.81 0.88
CA TRP A 227 -2.26 5.64 0.36
C TRP A 227 -2.86 6.99 0.01
N SER A 228 -3.35 7.14 -1.22
CA SER A 228 -4.17 8.30 -1.59
C SER A 228 -5.65 7.90 -1.58
N ILE A 229 -6.51 8.70 -0.97
CA ILE A 229 -7.94 8.41 -0.88
C ILE A 229 -8.77 9.09 -1.98
N GLY A 230 -8.17 9.95 -2.79
CA GLY A 230 -8.89 10.59 -3.88
C GLY A 230 -8.13 11.72 -4.57
N ASN A 231 -8.63 12.08 -5.75
CA ASN A 231 -8.07 13.15 -6.57
C ASN A 231 -9.12 14.23 -6.88
N GLU A 232 -8.83 15.47 -6.45
CA GLU A 232 -9.61 16.66 -6.82
C GLU A 232 -11.14 16.46 -6.70
N VAL A 233 -11.52 15.72 -5.66
CA VAL A 233 -12.91 15.33 -5.45
C VAL A 233 -13.78 16.55 -5.23
N PRO A 234 -14.96 16.71 -5.89
CA PRO A 234 -15.84 17.85 -5.64
C PRO A 234 -16.26 17.96 -4.17
N THR A 235 -16.33 16.85 -3.48
CA THR A 235 -16.65 16.72 -2.06
C THR A 235 -15.67 17.52 -1.17
N GLN A 236 -14.44 17.83 -1.62
CA GLN A 236 -13.45 18.59 -0.85
C GLN A 236 -13.94 19.98 -0.45
N CYS A 237 -14.84 20.58 -1.25
CA CYS A 237 -15.44 21.89 -0.96
C CYS A 237 -16.82 21.82 -0.26
N SER A 238 -17.34 20.63 -0.01
CA SER A 238 -18.56 20.45 0.77
C SER A 238 -18.33 20.86 2.22
N PRO A 239 -19.28 21.50 2.91
CA PRO A 239 -19.19 21.84 4.32
C PRO A 239 -18.93 20.64 5.24
N VAL A 240 -19.26 19.43 4.78
CA VAL A 240 -19.08 18.17 5.52
C VAL A 240 -18.09 17.22 4.84
N GLY A 241 -17.38 17.67 3.80
CA GLY A 241 -16.45 16.86 3.02
C GLY A 241 -15.36 16.20 3.86
N TYR A 242 -14.91 16.88 4.93
CA TYR A 242 -13.96 16.32 5.89
C TYR A 242 -14.46 15.01 6.55
N LYS A 243 -15.78 14.78 6.65
CA LYS A 243 -16.32 13.51 7.20
C LYS A 243 -16.11 12.35 6.26
N VAL A 244 -16.23 12.58 4.94
CA VAL A 244 -15.96 11.57 3.93
C VAL A 244 -14.47 11.26 3.88
N ALA A 245 -13.62 12.30 3.92
CA ALA A 245 -12.17 12.14 4.03
C ALA A 245 -11.78 11.31 5.26
N LYS A 246 -12.35 11.66 6.42
CA LYS A 246 -12.12 10.92 7.67
C LYS A 246 -12.55 9.45 7.57
N PHE A 247 -13.72 9.19 7.01
CA PHE A 247 -14.21 7.83 6.81
C PHE A 247 -13.24 6.99 5.99
N LEU A 248 -12.74 7.48 4.86
CA LEU A 248 -11.79 6.75 4.01
C LEU A 248 -10.42 6.62 4.68
N GLN A 249 -9.94 7.64 5.36
CA GLN A 249 -8.68 7.59 6.10
C GLN A 249 -8.76 6.61 7.27
N ASP A 250 -9.87 6.58 8.02
CA ASP A 250 -10.08 5.63 9.12
C ASP A 250 -10.02 4.17 8.62
N ILE A 251 -10.52 3.90 7.39
CA ILE A 251 -10.38 2.58 6.76
C ILE A 251 -8.91 2.26 6.51
N CYS A 252 -8.14 3.20 5.95
CA CYS A 252 -6.71 2.99 5.71
C CYS A 252 -5.97 2.69 7.03
N HIS A 253 -6.18 3.48 8.07
CA HIS A 253 -5.55 3.29 9.38
C HIS A 253 -5.95 1.98 10.05
N ARG A 254 -7.19 1.54 9.87
CA ARG A 254 -7.68 0.26 10.41
C ARG A 254 -7.04 -0.94 9.72
N GLU A 255 -6.93 -0.90 8.38
CA GLU A 255 -6.49 -2.05 7.60
C GLU A 255 -4.97 -2.08 7.37
N ASP A 256 -4.33 -0.90 7.34
CA ASP A 256 -2.89 -0.74 7.24
C ASP A 256 -2.38 0.51 7.96
N PRO A 257 -2.10 0.44 9.26
CA PRO A 257 -1.59 1.57 10.04
C PRO A 257 -0.12 1.92 9.76
N THR A 258 0.53 1.24 8.82
CA THR A 258 1.98 1.39 8.56
C THR A 258 2.31 2.48 7.54
N ARG A 259 1.31 3.02 6.86
CA ARG A 259 1.47 4.03 5.81
C ARG A 259 0.55 5.21 6.05
N PRO A 260 1.02 6.44 5.78
CA PRO A 260 0.18 7.63 5.87
C PRO A 260 -0.81 7.71 4.71
N VAL A 261 -1.81 8.56 4.90
CA VAL A 261 -2.88 8.81 3.96
C VAL A 261 -2.79 10.22 3.41
N THR A 262 -3.00 10.36 2.09
CA THR A 262 -3.07 11.64 1.38
C THR A 262 -4.34 11.74 0.54
N CYS A 263 -4.61 12.94 0.04
CA CYS A 263 -5.62 13.22 -0.97
C CYS A 263 -5.11 14.35 -1.87
N GLY A 264 -5.23 14.22 -3.18
CA GLY A 264 -4.89 15.28 -4.12
C GLY A 264 -5.94 16.39 -4.10
N MET A 265 -5.58 17.59 -3.64
CA MET A 265 -6.47 18.73 -3.49
C MET A 265 -6.10 19.86 -4.45
N ASP A 266 -7.06 20.42 -5.19
CA ASP A 266 -6.87 21.56 -6.09
C ASP A 266 -7.54 22.85 -5.58
N GLN A 267 -8.51 22.74 -4.65
CA GLN A 267 -9.31 23.84 -4.10
C GLN A 267 -8.81 24.29 -2.72
N VAL A 268 -7.55 24.73 -2.64
CA VAL A 268 -6.85 24.98 -1.38
C VAL A 268 -7.60 25.89 -0.42
N SER A 269 -8.26 26.94 -0.91
CA SER A 269 -8.97 27.89 -0.04
C SER A 269 -10.15 27.24 0.70
N CYS A 270 -10.93 26.39 0.03
CA CYS A 270 -12.06 25.73 0.67
C CYS A 270 -11.62 24.59 1.61
N VAL A 271 -10.57 23.81 1.26
CA VAL A 271 -10.11 22.70 2.10
C VAL A 271 -9.45 23.17 3.40
N LEU A 272 -8.85 24.39 3.38
CA LEU A 272 -8.36 25.03 4.60
C LEU A 272 -9.52 25.57 5.46
N ALA A 273 -10.52 26.19 4.82
CA ALA A 273 -11.63 26.81 5.53
C ALA A 273 -12.60 25.81 6.19
N ASN A 274 -12.82 24.64 5.57
CA ASN A 274 -13.79 23.65 6.05
C ASN A 274 -13.17 22.52 6.89
N GLY A 275 -11.84 22.53 7.12
CA GLY A 275 -11.14 21.51 7.91
C GLY A 275 -10.80 20.22 7.15
N PHE A 276 -11.04 20.17 5.85
CA PHE A 276 -10.73 18.99 5.04
C PHE A 276 -9.21 18.69 5.04
N ALA A 277 -8.39 19.70 4.77
CA ALA A 277 -6.93 19.54 4.77
C ALA A 277 -6.40 19.07 6.13
N ALA A 278 -6.93 19.60 7.23
CA ALA A 278 -6.52 19.23 8.59
C ALA A 278 -6.89 17.77 8.97
N MET A 279 -7.75 17.11 8.19
CA MET A 279 -8.16 15.73 8.43
C MET A 279 -7.21 14.71 7.80
N ILE A 280 -6.40 15.11 6.81
CA ILE A 280 -5.53 14.25 6.03
C ILE A 280 -4.15 14.19 6.68
N ASP A 281 -3.55 12.99 6.83
CA ASP A 281 -2.21 12.83 7.43
C ASP A 281 -1.16 13.66 6.69
N ILE A 282 -1.18 13.62 5.36
CA ILE A 282 -0.26 14.38 4.51
C ILE A 282 -1.08 15.06 3.40
N PRO A 283 -1.36 16.36 3.50
CA PRO A 283 -2.08 17.10 2.48
C PRO A 283 -1.36 17.08 1.13
N GLY A 284 -2.03 16.58 0.08
CA GLY A 284 -1.54 16.61 -1.29
C GLY A 284 -2.09 17.82 -2.05
N LEU A 285 -1.22 18.63 -2.65
CA LEU A 285 -1.64 19.80 -3.41
C LEU A 285 -1.40 19.59 -4.90
N ASN A 286 -2.48 19.69 -5.68
CA ASN A 286 -2.40 19.70 -7.14
C ASN A 286 -2.33 21.13 -7.65
N TYR A 287 -1.36 21.44 -8.53
CA TYR A 287 -1.18 22.72 -9.27
C TYR A 287 -0.88 23.97 -8.43
N ARG A 288 -1.16 24.00 -7.15
CA ARG A 288 -1.20 25.21 -6.31
C ARG A 288 0.07 25.39 -5.47
N THR A 289 1.25 25.25 -6.06
CA THR A 289 2.54 25.36 -5.36
C THR A 289 2.71 26.67 -4.60
N GLN A 290 2.15 27.79 -5.11
CA GLN A 290 2.14 29.07 -4.43
C GLN A 290 1.35 29.10 -3.11
N ARG A 291 0.60 28.04 -2.80
CA ARG A 291 -0.18 27.90 -1.57
C ARG A 291 0.46 27.00 -0.53
N TYR A 292 1.63 26.44 -0.78
CA TYR A 292 2.31 25.52 0.14
C TYR A 292 2.49 26.12 1.54
N THR A 293 2.93 27.39 1.63
CA THR A 293 3.11 28.08 2.91
C THR A 293 1.81 28.12 3.73
N ALA A 294 0.67 28.39 3.10
CA ALA A 294 -0.61 28.43 3.81
C ALA A 294 -1.02 27.06 4.36
N VAL A 295 -0.68 25.96 3.68
CA VAL A 295 -0.97 24.59 4.14
C VAL A 295 0.00 24.17 5.23
N SER A 296 1.29 24.50 5.13
CA SER A 296 2.30 24.12 6.13
C SER A 296 2.06 24.68 7.52
N TYR A 297 1.30 25.77 7.64
CA TYR A 297 0.89 26.30 8.96
C TYR A 297 -0.24 25.53 9.64
N THR A 298 -0.90 24.61 8.95
CA THR A 298 -2.03 23.84 9.48
C THR A 298 -1.67 22.39 9.84
N HIS A 299 -0.44 21.97 9.56
CA HIS A 299 0.03 20.59 9.73
C HIS A 299 1.40 20.51 10.39
#